data_a2eb31df38c4d07b6c86a35697f39447
#
_entry.id   a2eb31df38c4d07b6c86a35697f39447
#
_cell.length_a   1.000
_cell.length_b   1.000
_cell.length_c   1.000
_cell.angle_alpha   90.00
_cell.angle_beta   90.00
_cell.angle_gamma   90.00
#
_symmetry.space_group_name_H-M   'P 1'
#
loop_
_entity.id
_entity.type
_entity.pdbx_description
1 polymer ?
#
loop_
_entity_poly.entity_id
_entity_poly.type
_entity_poly.pdbx_seq_one_letter_code
_entity_poly.pdbx_strand_id
1 'polypeptide(L)'
;MAEIAAVLVAARDEEASIARTVESLRAAFPDAEVIVADDGSRDGTAAAAERAGARVLHLPGRGKGQALTLGEREAPEGRIVLADADLEGDLTELGRADGDLAIAVFAERRGGGFGIAKRAGRMLVRGLTGFVPREPLSGQRAMSPAARAACFPLAAGFGCEVRMTVDAVRAGLRVSEVELPLRHRATHRDAGGFAHRGRQLLDALLACGPTAVNHRGLRLPLVGWTAGLRRDPAVAAVAAIGLADDLWSGAERGFRAHLGRRRTTGVLKLFGIPLVGFLATRRVSGALLVGLAANFLNQLDTRPGRALKAYLVAAPFAGAPAGVAVILAPYDLREMAMLGDAGANALGAMLGLSSVSKLTGRGRWAAIGALAGLTLLGETRSLGELIERTPVLREFDTLGRQPW
;
A
#
# COMPACT_ATOMS: atom_id res chain seq x y z
N MET A 1 -6.64 -17.52 -29.66
CA MET A 1 -6.72 -17.36 -28.19
C MET A 1 -5.35 -16.96 -27.70
N ALA A 2 -5.25 -16.01 -26.78
CA ALA A 2 -3.94 -15.64 -26.25
C ALA A 2 -3.44 -16.77 -25.34
N GLU A 3 -2.22 -17.23 -25.58
CA GLU A 3 -1.51 -18.21 -24.79
C GLU A 3 -1.26 -17.68 -23.37
N ILE A 4 -1.36 -18.54 -22.36
CA ILE A 4 -1.04 -18.19 -20.97
C ILE A 4 0.47 -18.28 -20.82
N ALA A 5 1.12 -17.15 -20.52
CA ALA A 5 2.57 -17.08 -20.38
C ALA A 5 3.03 -17.57 -18.98
N ALA A 6 2.26 -17.30 -17.94
CA ALA A 6 2.56 -17.78 -16.59
C ALA A 6 1.31 -17.94 -15.73
N VAL A 7 1.43 -18.79 -14.71
CA VAL A 7 0.47 -18.91 -13.61
C VAL A 7 1.17 -18.50 -12.31
N LEU A 8 0.60 -17.52 -11.60
CA LEU A 8 1.13 -17.00 -10.35
C LEU A 8 0.31 -17.52 -9.17
N VAL A 9 0.98 -18.10 -8.18
CA VAL A 9 0.38 -18.62 -6.97
C VAL A 9 1.06 -17.97 -5.76
N ALA A 10 0.30 -17.28 -4.91
CA ALA A 10 0.81 -16.86 -3.61
C ALA A 10 0.52 -17.96 -2.58
N ALA A 11 1.55 -18.44 -1.90
CA ALA A 11 1.44 -19.52 -0.92
C ALA A 11 2.06 -19.12 0.41
N ARG A 12 1.42 -19.56 1.51
CA ARG A 12 1.98 -19.45 2.86
C ARG A 12 1.42 -20.52 3.75
N ASP A 13 2.30 -21.41 4.25
CA ASP A 13 1.95 -22.53 5.12
C ASP A 13 0.87 -23.44 4.48
N GLU A 14 1.09 -23.82 3.20
CA GLU A 14 0.17 -24.61 2.35
C GLU A 14 0.79 -25.93 1.88
N GLU A 15 1.68 -26.55 2.68
CA GLU A 15 2.36 -27.82 2.36
C GLU A 15 1.39 -28.93 1.94
N ALA A 16 0.20 -28.98 2.57
CA ALA A 16 -0.79 -30.03 2.32
C ALA A 16 -1.52 -29.92 0.96
N SER A 17 -1.53 -28.75 0.33
CA SER A 17 -2.31 -28.44 -0.86
C SER A 17 -1.48 -28.09 -2.08
N ILE A 18 -0.35 -27.40 -1.88
CA ILE A 18 0.39 -26.74 -2.96
C ILE A 18 0.86 -27.68 -4.08
N ALA A 19 1.31 -28.90 -3.77
CA ALA A 19 1.77 -29.84 -4.77
C ALA A 19 0.66 -30.19 -5.78
N ARG A 20 -0.54 -30.55 -5.27
CA ARG A 20 -1.72 -30.85 -6.11
C ARG A 20 -2.16 -29.64 -6.92
N THR A 21 -2.10 -28.45 -6.34
CA THR A 21 -2.42 -27.20 -7.02
C THR A 21 -1.47 -26.98 -8.21
N VAL A 22 -0.16 -27.11 -8.00
CA VAL A 22 0.85 -26.95 -9.05
C VAL A 22 0.66 -27.99 -10.16
N GLU A 23 0.43 -29.27 -9.83
CA GLU A 23 0.18 -30.32 -10.80
C GLU A 23 -1.08 -30.02 -11.64
N SER A 24 -2.19 -29.60 -11.01
CA SER A 24 -3.41 -29.21 -11.71
C SER A 24 -3.20 -28.02 -12.64
N LEU A 25 -2.46 -27.00 -12.21
CA LEU A 25 -2.17 -25.82 -13.02
C LEU A 25 -1.28 -26.15 -14.22
N ARG A 26 -0.26 -27.00 -14.05
CA ARG A 26 0.58 -27.48 -15.14
C ARG A 26 -0.18 -28.35 -16.15
N ALA A 27 -1.15 -29.11 -15.69
CA ALA A 27 -2.04 -29.86 -16.58
C ALA A 27 -2.97 -28.95 -17.38
N ALA A 28 -3.50 -27.91 -16.75
CA ALA A 28 -4.40 -26.93 -17.39
C ALA A 28 -3.66 -26.00 -18.37
N PHE A 29 -2.39 -25.68 -18.09
CA PHE A 29 -1.55 -24.73 -18.84
C PHE A 29 -0.15 -25.31 -19.09
N PRO A 30 0.01 -26.31 -19.97
CA PRO A 30 1.27 -27.05 -20.11
C PRO A 30 2.43 -26.20 -20.59
N ASP A 31 2.17 -25.13 -21.34
CA ASP A 31 3.18 -24.23 -21.90
C ASP A 31 3.48 -23.02 -20.99
N ALA A 32 2.71 -22.83 -19.90
CA ALA A 32 2.87 -21.73 -18.98
C ALA A 32 3.88 -22.04 -17.87
N GLU A 33 4.69 -21.05 -17.51
CA GLU A 33 5.54 -21.14 -16.31
C GLU A 33 4.66 -21.02 -15.05
N VAL A 34 4.72 -22.02 -14.14
CA VAL A 34 4.07 -21.93 -12.84
C VAL A 34 5.04 -21.36 -11.81
N ILE A 35 4.74 -20.16 -11.33
CA ILE A 35 5.55 -19.43 -10.36
C ILE A 35 4.81 -19.39 -9.02
N VAL A 36 5.41 -19.98 -7.99
CA VAL A 36 4.89 -19.94 -6.61
C VAL A 36 5.67 -18.90 -5.83
N ALA A 37 4.99 -17.84 -5.42
CA ALA A 37 5.50 -16.82 -4.52
C ALA A 37 5.25 -17.27 -3.07
N ASP A 38 6.24 -17.94 -2.49
CA ASP A 38 6.23 -18.40 -1.10
C ASP A 38 6.42 -17.22 -0.14
N ASP A 39 5.35 -16.80 0.51
CA ASP A 39 5.30 -15.61 1.39
C ASP A 39 5.82 -15.90 2.80
N GLY A 40 6.98 -16.56 2.88
CA GLY A 40 7.67 -16.85 4.12
C GLY A 40 7.02 -17.98 4.92
N SER A 41 6.72 -19.10 4.25
CA SER A 41 6.24 -20.32 4.88
C SER A 41 7.25 -20.87 5.89
N ARG A 42 6.73 -21.54 6.92
CA ARG A 42 7.52 -22.21 7.97
C ARG A 42 7.46 -23.71 7.89
N ASP A 43 6.64 -24.24 6.99
CA ASP A 43 6.45 -25.66 6.69
C ASP A 43 7.14 -26.06 5.38
N GLY A 44 6.82 -27.20 4.84
CA GLY A 44 7.38 -27.74 3.59
C GLY A 44 6.79 -27.17 2.31
N THR A 45 6.03 -26.05 2.34
CA THR A 45 5.33 -25.47 1.17
C THR A 45 6.25 -25.27 -0.04
N ALA A 46 7.37 -24.57 0.15
CA ALA A 46 8.31 -24.28 -0.95
C ALA A 46 8.86 -25.56 -1.59
N ALA A 47 9.37 -26.48 -0.77
CA ALA A 47 9.92 -27.76 -1.24
C ALA A 47 8.87 -28.64 -1.93
N ALA A 48 7.60 -28.58 -1.49
CA ALA A 48 6.51 -29.32 -2.14
C ALA A 48 6.16 -28.72 -3.50
N ALA A 49 6.16 -27.38 -3.63
CA ALA A 49 5.93 -26.68 -4.89
C ALA A 49 7.05 -26.96 -5.92
N GLU A 50 8.31 -26.90 -5.49
CA GLU A 50 9.47 -27.23 -6.35
C GLU A 50 9.41 -28.67 -6.87
N ARG A 51 9.13 -29.64 -5.99
CA ARG A 51 8.98 -31.05 -6.40
C ARG A 51 7.84 -31.27 -7.40
N ALA A 52 6.78 -30.49 -7.30
CA ALA A 52 5.67 -30.51 -8.26
C ALA A 52 6.01 -29.80 -9.59
N GLY A 53 7.18 -29.14 -9.67
CA GLY A 53 7.71 -28.53 -10.89
C GLY A 53 7.36 -27.05 -11.05
N ALA A 54 7.08 -26.32 -9.96
CA ALA A 54 6.96 -24.88 -9.97
C ALA A 54 8.34 -24.21 -9.78
N ARG A 55 8.49 -23.01 -10.34
CA ARG A 55 9.55 -22.07 -9.93
C ARG A 55 9.11 -21.37 -8.64
N VAL A 56 9.91 -21.48 -7.58
CA VAL A 56 9.56 -20.88 -6.28
C VAL A 56 10.36 -19.61 -6.04
N LEU A 57 9.68 -18.57 -5.60
CA LEU A 57 10.26 -17.31 -5.11
C LEU A 57 10.10 -17.23 -3.60
N HIS A 58 11.21 -17.26 -2.86
CA HIS A 58 11.22 -17.15 -1.41
C HIS A 58 11.11 -15.68 -0.97
N LEU A 59 10.04 -15.32 -0.28
CA LEU A 59 9.73 -13.96 0.11
C LEU A 59 9.67 -13.82 1.65
N PRO A 60 9.89 -12.62 2.18
CA PRO A 60 9.99 -12.42 3.65
C PRO A 60 8.65 -12.28 4.39
N GLY A 61 7.53 -12.77 3.85
CA GLY A 61 6.23 -12.71 4.53
C GLY A 61 5.58 -11.31 4.50
N ARG A 62 5.13 -10.88 3.32
CA ARG A 62 4.56 -9.53 3.08
C ARG A 62 3.05 -9.53 2.84
N GLY A 63 2.44 -10.69 2.69
CA GLY A 63 1.04 -10.87 2.37
C GLY A 63 0.76 -11.05 0.87
N LYS A 64 -0.39 -11.65 0.56
CA LYS A 64 -0.78 -12.14 -0.77
C LYS A 64 -0.57 -11.14 -1.90
N GLY A 65 -1.08 -9.91 -1.77
CA GLY A 65 -0.99 -8.92 -2.86
C GLY A 65 0.46 -8.53 -3.19
N GLN A 66 1.33 -8.45 -2.17
CA GLN A 66 2.74 -8.15 -2.36
C GLN A 66 3.51 -9.35 -2.93
N ALA A 67 3.20 -10.57 -2.47
CA ALA A 67 3.77 -11.80 -3.01
C ALA A 67 3.45 -11.96 -4.50
N LEU A 68 2.18 -11.78 -4.89
CA LEU A 68 1.78 -11.78 -6.30
C LEU A 68 2.45 -10.65 -7.11
N THR A 69 2.64 -9.47 -6.52
CA THR A 69 3.36 -8.36 -7.19
C THR A 69 4.82 -8.71 -7.47
N LEU A 70 5.50 -9.36 -6.52
CA LEU A 70 6.87 -9.79 -6.71
C LEU A 70 6.96 -10.95 -7.71
N GLY A 71 6.00 -11.88 -7.67
CA GLY A 71 5.89 -12.96 -8.66
C GLY A 71 5.65 -12.44 -10.08
N GLU A 72 4.83 -11.39 -10.23
CA GLU A 72 4.54 -10.79 -11.53
C GLU A 72 5.76 -10.17 -12.21
N ARG A 73 6.68 -9.58 -11.44
CA ARG A 73 7.93 -9.02 -11.97
C ARG A 73 8.86 -10.06 -12.57
N GLU A 74 8.75 -11.30 -12.11
CA GLU A 74 9.53 -12.44 -12.58
C GLU A 74 8.81 -13.22 -13.70
N ALA A 75 7.55 -12.91 -13.96
CA ALA A 75 6.75 -13.59 -14.96
C ALA A 75 7.04 -13.04 -16.36
N PRO A 76 7.06 -13.91 -17.40
CA PRO A 76 7.21 -13.49 -18.78
C PRO A 76 6.09 -12.55 -19.23
N GLU A 77 6.35 -11.81 -20.30
CA GLU A 77 5.33 -10.99 -20.94
C GLU A 77 4.21 -11.85 -21.49
N GLY A 78 2.97 -11.35 -21.44
CA GLY A 78 1.79 -12.05 -21.96
C GLY A 78 0.64 -12.09 -20.97
N ARG A 79 -0.34 -12.94 -21.29
CA ARG A 79 -1.50 -13.20 -20.42
C ARG A 79 -1.08 -14.10 -19.26
N ILE A 80 -1.51 -13.76 -18.04
CA ILE A 80 -1.24 -14.57 -16.84
C ILE A 80 -2.52 -15.03 -16.17
N VAL A 81 -2.39 -16.11 -15.40
CA VAL A 81 -3.44 -16.59 -14.49
C VAL A 81 -2.96 -16.44 -13.05
N LEU A 82 -3.81 -15.92 -12.17
CA LEU A 82 -3.62 -15.93 -10.72
C LEU A 82 -4.42 -17.09 -10.13
N ALA A 83 -3.85 -17.83 -9.20
CA ALA A 83 -4.52 -18.92 -8.50
C ALA A 83 -4.19 -18.93 -7.01
N ASP A 84 -5.11 -19.43 -6.18
CA ASP A 84 -4.88 -19.69 -4.76
C ASP A 84 -4.11 -21.01 -4.58
N ALA A 85 -3.33 -21.12 -3.51
CA ALA A 85 -2.47 -22.28 -3.22
C ALA A 85 -3.23 -23.54 -2.81
N ASP A 86 -4.51 -23.41 -2.45
CA ASP A 86 -5.43 -24.49 -2.07
C ASP A 86 -6.51 -24.76 -3.13
N LEU A 87 -6.21 -24.47 -4.39
CA LEU A 87 -7.12 -24.66 -5.52
C LEU A 87 -7.59 -26.12 -5.64
N GLU A 88 -8.90 -26.31 -5.70
CA GLU A 88 -9.54 -27.58 -6.06
C GLU A 88 -10.40 -27.38 -7.32
N GLY A 89 -9.92 -27.87 -8.48
CA GLY A 89 -10.59 -27.78 -9.77
C GLY A 89 -9.69 -27.35 -10.92
N ASP A 90 -10.29 -27.18 -12.10
CA ASP A 90 -9.61 -26.84 -13.34
C ASP A 90 -9.84 -25.38 -13.73
N LEU A 91 -8.79 -24.67 -14.12
CA LEU A 91 -8.81 -23.29 -14.57
C LEU A 91 -8.69 -23.12 -16.09
N THR A 92 -8.73 -24.20 -16.88
CA THR A 92 -8.55 -24.15 -18.34
C THR A 92 -9.51 -23.14 -18.98
N GLU A 93 -10.80 -23.19 -18.64
CA GLU A 93 -11.78 -22.26 -19.18
C GLU A 93 -11.59 -20.80 -18.73
N LEU A 94 -11.00 -20.58 -17.54
CA LEU A 94 -10.63 -19.23 -17.09
C LEU A 94 -9.54 -18.64 -17.97
N GLY A 95 -8.51 -19.45 -18.30
CA GLY A 95 -7.44 -19.03 -19.20
C GLY A 95 -7.93 -18.68 -20.61
N ARG A 96 -8.97 -19.38 -21.07
CA ARG A 96 -9.61 -19.17 -22.39
C ARG A 96 -10.62 -18.03 -22.41
N ALA A 97 -11.03 -17.53 -21.25
CA ALA A 97 -12.07 -16.52 -21.14
C ALA A 97 -11.74 -15.23 -21.89
N ASP A 98 -12.76 -14.68 -22.52
CA ASP A 98 -12.69 -13.38 -23.15
C ASP A 98 -12.61 -12.24 -22.11
N GLY A 99 -11.95 -11.15 -22.47
CA GLY A 99 -11.80 -9.96 -21.63
C GLY A 99 -10.39 -9.73 -21.17
N ASP A 100 -10.19 -8.55 -20.60
CA ASP A 100 -8.89 -8.14 -20.06
C ASP A 100 -8.66 -8.70 -18.66
N LEU A 101 -9.72 -8.73 -17.85
CA LEU A 101 -9.75 -9.37 -16.54
C LEU A 101 -10.92 -10.36 -16.47
N ALA A 102 -10.62 -11.65 -16.46
CA ALA A 102 -11.61 -12.69 -16.20
C ALA A 102 -11.53 -13.14 -14.74
N ILE A 103 -12.69 -13.27 -14.09
CA ILE A 103 -12.82 -13.62 -12.66
C ILE A 103 -13.59 -14.95 -12.58
N ALA A 104 -13.03 -15.94 -11.89
CA ALA A 104 -13.72 -17.18 -11.66
C ALA A 104 -14.87 -17.02 -10.64
N VAL A 105 -16.05 -17.54 -10.97
CA VAL A 105 -17.22 -17.62 -10.11
C VAL A 105 -17.43 -19.10 -9.74
N PHE A 106 -17.53 -19.38 -8.45
CA PHE A 106 -17.74 -20.75 -7.95
C PHE A 106 -19.15 -21.21 -8.19
N ALA A 107 -19.32 -22.32 -8.94
CA ALA A 107 -20.63 -22.92 -9.22
C ALA A 107 -21.25 -23.53 -7.95
N GLU A 108 -20.45 -24.18 -7.10
CA GLU A 108 -20.91 -24.79 -5.86
C GLU A 108 -20.66 -23.90 -4.65
N ARG A 109 -21.72 -23.49 -3.97
CA ARG A 109 -21.67 -22.74 -2.72
C ARG A 109 -21.62 -23.70 -1.53
N ARG A 110 -20.44 -24.16 -1.15
CA ARG A 110 -20.20 -24.81 0.15
C ARG A 110 -19.43 -23.84 1.04
N GLY A 111 -20.10 -23.27 2.05
CA GLY A 111 -19.34 -22.50 3.01
C GLY A 111 -20.16 -21.62 3.94
N GLY A 112 -19.79 -21.61 5.18
CA GLY A 112 -20.53 -21.25 6.35
C GLY A 112 -20.29 -19.84 6.90
N GLY A 113 -20.01 -18.81 6.12
CA GLY A 113 -20.00 -17.45 6.61
C GLY A 113 -21.29 -16.69 6.26
N PHE A 114 -21.61 -15.61 7.00
CA PHE A 114 -22.75 -14.74 6.70
C PHE A 114 -22.59 -13.95 5.37
N GLY A 115 -21.54 -14.21 4.60
CA GLY A 115 -21.26 -13.51 3.34
C GLY A 115 -20.96 -12.01 3.49
N ILE A 116 -20.63 -11.54 4.70
CA ILE A 116 -20.41 -10.10 5.00
C ILE A 116 -19.25 -9.56 4.18
N ALA A 117 -18.11 -10.23 4.16
CA ALA A 117 -16.93 -9.80 3.40
C ALA A 117 -17.24 -9.74 1.89
N LYS A 118 -17.93 -10.74 1.35
CA LYS A 118 -18.37 -10.76 -0.05
C LYS A 118 -19.34 -9.62 -0.37
N ARG A 119 -20.33 -9.37 0.51
CA ARG A 119 -21.26 -8.25 0.33
C ARG A 119 -20.53 -6.91 0.39
N ALA A 120 -19.64 -6.74 1.33
CA ALA A 120 -18.84 -5.52 1.47
C ALA A 120 -17.94 -5.30 0.25
N GLY A 121 -17.21 -6.32 -0.23
CA GLY A 121 -16.40 -6.23 -1.44
C GLY A 121 -17.25 -5.86 -2.67
N ARG A 122 -18.44 -6.47 -2.82
CA ARG A 122 -19.39 -6.12 -3.88
C ARG A 122 -19.87 -4.66 -3.79
N MET A 123 -20.20 -4.20 -2.56
CA MET A 123 -20.63 -2.81 -2.35
C MET A 123 -19.50 -1.81 -2.63
N LEU A 124 -18.27 -2.13 -2.25
CA LEU A 124 -17.10 -1.29 -2.53
C LEU A 124 -16.86 -1.17 -4.04
N VAL A 125 -16.83 -2.29 -4.78
CA VAL A 125 -16.66 -2.25 -6.23
C VAL A 125 -17.79 -1.46 -6.88
N ARG A 126 -19.04 -1.77 -6.53
CA ARG A 126 -20.21 -1.05 -7.07
C ARG A 126 -20.15 0.46 -6.78
N GLY A 127 -19.85 0.83 -5.55
CA GLY A 127 -19.79 2.25 -5.17
C GLY A 127 -18.68 3.04 -5.87
N LEU A 128 -17.56 2.38 -6.18
CA LEU A 128 -16.40 3.01 -6.81
C LEU A 128 -16.43 2.99 -8.35
N THR A 129 -17.18 2.09 -8.95
CA THR A 129 -17.12 1.83 -10.42
C THR A 129 -18.46 1.65 -11.09
N GLY A 130 -19.53 1.38 -10.35
CA GLY A 130 -20.84 0.95 -10.91
C GLY A 130 -20.93 -0.54 -11.25
N PHE A 131 -19.80 -1.23 -11.39
CA PHE A 131 -19.78 -2.68 -11.68
C PHE A 131 -20.18 -3.50 -10.45
N VAL A 132 -20.95 -4.58 -10.66
CA VAL A 132 -21.46 -5.45 -9.58
C VAL A 132 -20.91 -6.86 -9.74
N PRO A 133 -19.74 -7.19 -9.14
CA PRO A 133 -19.15 -8.51 -9.28
C PRO A 133 -19.96 -9.61 -8.55
N ARG A 134 -20.05 -10.82 -9.12
CA ARG A 134 -20.62 -11.99 -8.47
C ARG A 134 -19.68 -12.54 -7.39
N GLU A 135 -18.35 -12.58 -7.69
CA GLU A 135 -17.29 -13.07 -6.78
C GLU A 135 -16.17 -12.04 -6.61
N PRO A 136 -16.37 -10.96 -5.80
CA PRO A 136 -15.39 -9.89 -5.62
C PRO A 136 -14.10 -10.34 -4.95
N LEU A 137 -14.12 -11.44 -4.22
CA LEU A 137 -13.00 -11.97 -3.45
C LEU A 137 -12.35 -13.21 -4.09
N SER A 138 -12.73 -13.57 -5.34
CA SER A 138 -12.10 -14.69 -6.04
C SER A 138 -10.63 -14.38 -6.32
N GLY A 139 -9.73 -15.27 -5.89
CA GLY A 139 -8.29 -15.21 -6.17
C GLY A 139 -7.94 -15.74 -7.56
N GLN A 140 -8.84 -16.56 -8.17
CA GLN A 140 -8.64 -17.15 -9.49
C GLN A 140 -9.02 -16.14 -10.56
N ARG A 141 -8.03 -15.61 -11.29
CA ARG A 141 -8.20 -14.58 -12.30
C ARG A 141 -7.29 -14.78 -13.49
N ALA A 142 -7.77 -14.49 -14.69
CA ALA A 142 -6.91 -14.37 -15.87
C ALA A 142 -6.80 -12.90 -16.29
N MET A 143 -5.58 -12.47 -16.63
CA MET A 143 -5.25 -11.06 -16.85
C MET A 143 -4.53 -10.89 -18.19
N SER A 144 -5.03 -10.02 -19.06
CA SER A 144 -4.32 -9.56 -20.25
C SER A 144 -3.10 -8.70 -19.87
N PRO A 145 -2.14 -8.45 -20.78
CA PRO A 145 -1.07 -7.48 -20.53
C PRO A 145 -1.59 -6.09 -20.13
N ALA A 146 -2.71 -5.65 -20.69
CA ALA A 146 -3.34 -4.39 -20.32
C ALA A 146 -3.88 -4.40 -18.87
N ALA A 147 -4.48 -5.52 -18.45
CA ALA A 147 -4.94 -5.69 -17.07
C ALA A 147 -3.76 -5.79 -16.08
N ARG A 148 -2.65 -6.45 -16.45
CA ARG A 148 -1.41 -6.44 -15.66
C ARG A 148 -0.92 -5.01 -15.45
N ALA A 149 -0.76 -4.23 -16.51
CA ALA A 149 -0.29 -2.85 -16.42
C ALA A 149 -1.21 -1.94 -15.59
N ALA A 150 -2.53 -2.16 -15.62
CA ALA A 150 -3.49 -1.36 -14.86
C ALA A 150 -3.59 -1.74 -13.38
N CYS A 151 -3.41 -3.02 -13.03
CA CYS A 151 -3.66 -3.53 -11.69
C CYS A 151 -2.41 -3.64 -10.83
N PHE A 152 -1.26 -3.98 -11.44
CA PHE A 152 0.00 -4.09 -10.69
C PHE A 152 0.70 -2.74 -10.50
N PRO A 153 1.39 -2.53 -9.38
CA PRO A 153 1.51 -3.43 -8.23
C PRO A 153 0.18 -3.58 -7.49
N LEU A 154 -0.12 -4.81 -7.01
CA LEU A 154 -1.37 -5.10 -6.32
C LEU A 154 -1.43 -4.42 -4.95
N ALA A 155 -2.64 -4.14 -4.47
CA ALA A 155 -2.86 -3.66 -3.11
C ALA A 155 -2.44 -4.72 -2.09
N ALA A 156 -2.05 -4.28 -0.90
CA ALA A 156 -1.62 -5.17 0.17
C ALA A 156 -2.77 -6.04 0.73
N GLY A 157 -2.42 -7.20 1.25
CA GLY A 157 -3.33 -8.10 1.95
C GLY A 157 -4.42 -8.72 1.07
N PHE A 158 -5.53 -9.09 1.69
CA PHE A 158 -6.71 -9.69 1.06
C PHE A 158 -7.61 -8.68 0.33
N GLY A 159 -7.25 -7.41 0.29
CA GLY A 159 -7.96 -6.39 -0.46
C GLY A 159 -7.56 -6.32 -1.94
N CYS A 160 -6.53 -7.05 -2.34
CA CYS A 160 -5.98 -7.00 -3.69
C CYS A 160 -7.01 -7.42 -4.75
N GLU A 161 -7.86 -8.42 -4.49
CA GLU A 161 -8.89 -8.88 -5.42
C GLU A 161 -9.94 -7.81 -5.70
N VAL A 162 -10.42 -7.15 -4.64
CA VAL A 162 -11.41 -6.07 -4.76
C VAL A 162 -10.80 -4.91 -5.54
N ARG A 163 -9.56 -4.53 -5.19
CA ARG A 163 -8.86 -3.43 -5.83
C ARG A 163 -8.53 -3.71 -7.29
N MET A 164 -8.09 -4.92 -7.67
CA MET A 164 -7.89 -5.31 -9.06
C MET A 164 -9.15 -5.08 -9.91
N THR A 165 -10.32 -5.49 -9.40
CA THR A 165 -11.58 -5.25 -10.10
C THR A 165 -11.86 -3.76 -10.28
N VAL A 166 -11.63 -2.95 -9.22
CA VAL A 166 -11.80 -1.48 -9.29
C VAL A 166 -10.84 -0.86 -10.30
N ASP A 167 -9.56 -1.24 -10.28
CA ASP A 167 -8.54 -0.68 -11.16
C ASP A 167 -8.81 -1.05 -12.63
N ALA A 168 -9.18 -2.31 -12.92
CA ALA A 168 -9.51 -2.75 -14.27
C ALA A 168 -10.73 -1.99 -14.83
N VAL A 169 -11.81 -1.87 -14.06
CA VAL A 169 -13.02 -1.14 -14.51
C VAL A 169 -12.71 0.35 -14.72
N ARG A 170 -11.95 0.99 -13.83
CA ARG A 170 -11.55 2.39 -13.96
C ARG A 170 -10.63 2.65 -15.15
N ALA A 171 -9.81 1.67 -15.51
CA ALA A 171 -9.00 1.72 -16.72
C ALA A 171 -9.79 1.49 -18.03
N GLY A 172 -11.11 1.29 -17.92
CA GLY A 172 -11.98 1.02 -19.09
C GLY A 172 -11.80 -0.39 -19.67
N LEU A 173 -11.18 -1.30 -18.93
CA LEU A 173 -10.92 -2.65 -19.37
C LEU A 173 -12.17 -3.54 -19.27
N ARG A 174 -12.26 -4.52 -20.15
CA ARG A 174 -13.36 -5.49 -20.18
C ARG A 174 -13.19 -6.54 -19.09
N VAL A 175 -14.06 -6.47 -18.07
CA VAL A 175 -14.12 -7.46 -16.97
C VAL A 175 -15.19 -8.48 -17.28
N SER A 176 -14.85 -9.77 -17.25
CA SER A 176 -15.76 -10.91 -17.45
C SER A 176 -15.76 -11.82 -16.23
N GLU A 177 -16.84 -12.57 -16.06
CA GLU A 177 -16.99 -13.55 -14.99
C GLU A 177 -17.28 -14.92 -15.59
N VAL A 178 -16.51 -15.94 -15.20
CA VAL A 178 -16.57 -17.31 -15.71
C VAL A 178 -17.01 -18.24 -14.60
N GLU A 179 -18.12 -18.93 -14.77
CA GLU A 179 -18.60 -19.92 -13.80
C GLU A 179 -17.83 -21.22 -13.97
N LEU A 180 -17.15 -21.65 -12.90
CA LEU A 180 -16.32 -22.85 -12.91
C LEU A 180 -16.74 -23.80 -11.79
N PRO A 181 -16.60 -25.12 -11.99
CA PRO A 181 -16.89 -26.13 -10.98
C PRO A 181 -15.78 -26.23 -9.92
N LEU A 182 -15.38 -25.08 -9.38
CA LEU A 182 -14.35 -24.98 -8.35
C LEU A 182 -14.95 -25.24 -6.98
N ARG A 183 -14.17 -25.89 -6.11
CA ARG A 183 -14.49 -26.09 -4.71
C ARG A 183 -13.64 -25.16 -3.87
N HIS A 184 -14.25 -24.53 -2.88
CA HIS A 184 -13.57 -23.69 -1.92
C HIS A 184 -13.53 -24.38 -0.56
N ARG A 185 -12.38 -24.43 0.08
CA ARG A 185 -12.24 -24.90 1.47
C ARG A 185 -12.92 -23.87 2.38
N ALA A 186 -14.05 -24.27 2.97
CA ALA A 186 -14.81 -23.39 3.85
C ALA A 186 -14.01 -23.03 5.11
N THR A 187 -13.83 -21.74 5.37
CA THR A 187 -13.25 -21.26 6.63
C THR A 187 -14.20 -21.61 7.79
N HIS A 188 -13.68 -22.21 8.86
CA HIS A 188 -14.46 -22.64 10.02
C HIS A 188 -15.23 -21.47 10.68
N ARG A 189 -16.35 -21.78 11.37
CA ARG A 189 -17.21 -20.83 12.11
C ARG A 189 -16.74 -20.62 13.54
N ASP A 190 -15.46 -20.60 13.78
CA ASP A 190 -14.84 -20.32 15.07
C ASP A 190 -14.39 -18.87 15.22
N ALA A 191 -13.86 -18.49 16.37
CA ALA A 191 -13.35 -17.15 16.66
C ALA A 191 -12.22 -16.74 15.68
N GLY A 192 -11.37 -17.69 15.26
CA GLY A 192 -10.31 -17.49 14.27
C GLY A 192 -10.86 -17.12 12.90
N GLY A 193 -11.90 -17.82 12.45
CA GLY A 193 -12.57 -17.53 11.17
C GLY A 193 -13.30 -16.18 11.19
N PHE A 194 -13.82 -15.71 12.34
CA PHE A 194 -14.38 -14.36 12.45
C PHE A 194 -13.30 -13.29 12.41
N ALA A 195 -12.18 -13.47 13.10
CA ALA A 195 -11.04 -12.57 13.06
C ALA A 195 -10.45 -12.47 11.64
N HIS A 196 -10.30 -13.61 10.95
CA HIS A 196 -9.83 -13.65 9.56
C HIS A 196 -10.75 -12.86 8.62
N ARG A 197 -12.07 -13.03 8.70
CA ARG A 197 -13.05 -12.27 7.89
C ARG A 197 -13.08 -10.79 8.23
N GLY A 198 -12.90 -10.41 9.50
CA GLY A 198 -12.76 -9.03 9.92
C GLY A 198 -11.53 -8.38 9.28
N ARG A 199 -10.41 -9.10 9.24
CA ARG A 199 -9.18 -8.67 8.58
C ARG A 199 -9.36 -8.52 7.06
N GLN A 200 -10.01 -9.50 6.40
CA GLN A 200 -10.34 -9.37 4.97
C GLN A 200 -11.17 -8.13 4.64
N LEU A 201 -12.15 -7.80 5.47
CA LEU A 201 -12.96 -6.58 5.31
C LEU A 201 -12.12 -5.32 5.48
N LEU A 202 -11.27 -5.28 6.52
CA LEU A 202 -10.38 -4.14 6.75
C LEU A 202 -9.39 -3.98 5.60
N ASP A 203 -8.78 -5.06 5.14
CA ASP A 203 -7.85 -5.05 4.01
C ASP A 203 -8.54 -4.54 2.72
N ALA A 204 -9.79 -4.95 2.48
CA ALA A 204 -10.57 -4.47 1.33
C ALA A 204 -10.87 -2.96 1.43
N LEU A 205 -11.23 -2.46 2.63
CA LEU A 205 -11.45 -1.03 2.85
C LEU A 205 -10.17 -0.22 2.65
N LEU A 206 -9.05 -0.68 3.20
CA LEU A 206 -7.74 -0.03 3.07
C LEU A 206 -7.25 -0.07 1.61
N ALA A 207 -7.44 -1.18 0.90
CA ALA A 207 -7.07 -1.32 -0.50
C ALA A 207 -7.88 -0.39 -1.43
N CYS A 208 -9.16 -0.16 -1.12
CA CYS A 208 -10.03 0.74 -1.87
C CYS A 208 -9.88 2.21 -1.47
N GLY A 209 -9.22 2.49 -0.35
CA GLY A 209 -8.86 3.84 0.11
C GLY A 209 -7.67 4.44 -0.65
N PRO A 210 -7.12 5.56 -0.13
CA PRO A 210 -5.89 6.15 -0.65
C PRO A 210 -4.73 5.15 -0.56
N THR A 211 -4.00 4.99 -1.66
CA THR A 211 -2.82 4.12 -1.72
C THR A 211 -1.70 4.81 -2.48
N ALA A 212 -0.44 4.50 -2.15
CA ALA A 212 0.72 4.93 -2.91
C ALA A 212 1.70 3.77 -3.12
N VAL A 213 2.60 3.94 -4.07
CA VAL A 213 3.67 2.98 -4.35
C VAL A 213 4.92 3.43 -3.61
N ASN A 214 5.46 2.54 -2.75
CA ASN A 214 6.66 2.83 -1.98
C ASN A 214 7.95 2.77 -2.85
N HIS A 215 9.11 3.05 -2.23
CA HIS A 215 10.43 2.99 -2.89
C HIS A 215 10.82 1.61 -3.43
N ARG A 216 10.12 0.56 -3.03
CA ARG A 216 10.31 -0.83 -3.48
C ARG A 216 9.33 -1.23 -4.58
N GLY A 217 8.47 -0.28 -4.99
CA GLY A 217 7.43 -0.53 -5.98
C GLY A 217 6.27 -1.37 -5.46
N LEU A 218 6.02 -1.38 -4.14
CA LEU A 218 4.87 -2.05 -3.53
C LEU A 218 3.76 -1.02 -3.25
N ARG A 219 2.53 -1.36 -3.57
CA ARG A 219 1.36 -0.52 -3.30
C ARG A 219 0.90 -0.72 -1.87
N LEU A 220 0.92 0.35 -1.09
CA LEU A 220 0.56 0.35 0.32
C LEU A 220 -0.58 1.35 0.60
N PRO A 221 -1.45 1.09 1.58
CA PRO A 221 -2.45 2.05 2.02
C PRO A 221 -1.78 3.26 2.67
N LEU A 222 -2.28 4.45 2.34
CA LEU A 222 -1.91 5.70 3.00
C LEU A 222 -2.76 5.86 4.25
N VAL A 223 -2.14 5.80 5.42
CA VAL A 223 -2.84 5.93 6.72
C VAL A 223 -2.48 7.21 7.46
N GLY A 224 -1.49 7.96 6.98
CA GLY A 224 -1.02 9.18 7.66
C GLY A 224 -2.06 10.28 7.77
N TRP A 225 -3.06 10.34 6.88
CA TRP A 225 -4.17 11.28 6.98
C TRP A 225 -4.95 11.15 8.30
N THR A 226 -4.89 9.98 8.97
CA THR A 226 -5.52 9.77 10.29
C THR A 226 -4.91 10.66 11.37
N ALA A 227 -3.69 11.15 11.18
CA ALA A 227 -3.10 12.17 12.06
C ALA A 227 -3.91 13.46 12.08
N GLY A 228 -4.61 13.79 10.98
CA GLY A 228 -5.51 14.93 10.87
C GLY A 228 -6.87 14.74 11.56
N LEU A 229 -7.24 13.52 11.97
CA LEU A 229 -8.50 13.25 12.68
C LEU A 229 -8.50 13.75 14.14
N ARG A 230 -7.40 14.30 14.61
CA ARG A 230 -7.34 14.97 15.90
C ARG A 230 -8.24 16.22 15.90
N ARG A 231 -8.68 16.63 17.10
CA ARG A 231 -9.58 17.78 17.28
C ARG A 231 -8.97 19.15 16.92
N ASP A 232 -7.75 19.20 16.38
CA ASP A 232 -7.11 20.43 15.94
C ASP A 232 -7.41 20.69 14.45
N PRO A 233 -8.23 21.70 14.14
CA PRO A 233 -8.63 21.98 12.76
C PRO A 233 -7.47 22.39 11.86
N ALA A 234 -6.40 22.97 12.40
CA ALA A 234 -5.23 23.35 11.61
C ALA A 234 -4.45 22.12 11.17
N VAL A 235 -4.26 21.14 12.07
CA VAL A 235 -3.64 19.86 11.71
C VAL A 235 -4.49 19.10 10.68
N ALA A 236 -5.82 19.11 10.85
CA ALA A 236 -6.73 18.50 9.88
C ALA A 236 -6.65 19.15 8.49
N ALA A 237 -6.58 20.48 8.44
CA ALA A 237 -6.43 21.21 7.18
C ALA A 237 -5.09 20.90 6.49
N VAL A 238 -3.99 20.84 7.24
CA VAL A 238 -2.66 20.48 6.69
C VAL A 238 -2.66 19.03 6.22
N ALA A 239 -3.27 18.08 6.96
CA ALA A 239 -3.42 16.70 6.51
C ALA A 239 -4.22 16.61 5.21
N ALA A 240 -5.31 17.39 5.07
CA ALA A 240 -6.11 17.43 3.85
C ALA A 240 -5.33 17.97 2.65
N ILE A 241 -4.49 18.99 2.84
CA ILE A 241 -3.59 19.51 1.78
C ILE A 241 -2.59 18.42 1.35
N GLY A 242 -1.99 17.70 2.32
CA GLY A 242 -1.08 16.60 2.02
C GLY A 242 -1.79 15.44 1.31
N LEU A 243 -3.00 15.09 1.73
CA LEU A 243 -3.80 14.04 1.08
C LEU A 243 -4.18 14.43 -0.35
N ALA A 244 -4.49 15.70 -0.60
CA ALA A 244 -4.72 16.20 -1.94
C ALA A 244 -3.48 16.01 -2.83
N ASP A 245 -2.29 16.23 -2.29
CA ASP A 245 -1.04 15.97 -3.01
C ASP A 245 -0.83 14.47 -3.26
N ASP A 246 -1.01 13.63 -2.25
CA ASP A 246 -0.91 12.16 -2.37
C ASP A 246 -1.84 11.58 -3.46
N LEU A 247 -3.03 12.18 -3.65
CA LEU A 247 -4.06 11.70 -4.59
C LEU A 247 -3.92 12.28 -6.00
N TRP A 248 -3.44 13.53 -6.15
CA TRP A 248 -3.49 14.27 -7.41
C TRP A 248 -2.12 14.76 -7.90
N SER A 249 -1.02 14.55 -7.15
CA SER A 249 0.31 14.84 -7.66
C SER A 249 0.68 13.84 -8.77
N GLY A 250 1.13 14.36 -9.92
CA GLY A 250 1.72 13.55 -10.97
C GLY A 250 3.09 12.97 -10.56
N ALA A 251 3.74 12.25 -11.48
CA ALA A 251 5.06 11.62 -11.27
C ALA A 251 6.22 12.63 -11.04
N GLU A 252 5.97 13.92 -11.03
CA GLU A 252 6.96 15.00 -10.92
C GLU A 252 7.33 15.25 -9.45
N ARG A 253 8.62 15.16 -9.11
CA ARG A 253 9.16 15.40 -7.75
C ARG A 253 10.09 16.61 -7.72
N GLY A 254 10.02 17.40 -6.62
CA GLY A 254 10.93 18.52 -6.31
C GLY A 254 10.41 19.91 -6.68
N PHE A 255 10.90 20.95 -5.96
CA PHE A 255 10.48 22.35 -6.10
C PHE A 255 10.60 22.92 -7.53
N ARG A 256 11.64 22.52 -8.27
CA ARG A 256 11.91 23.03 -9.62
C ARG A 256 10.88 22.56 -10.64
N ALA A 257 10.33 21.35 -10.47
CA ALA A 257 9.28 20.82 -11.35
C ALA A 257 7.94 21.58 -11.17
N HIS A 258 7.68 22.09 -9.97
CA HIS A 258 6.41 22.76 -9.64
C HIS A 258 6.37 24.25 -10.00
N LEU A 259 7.53 24.94 -10.10
CA LEU A 259 7.56 26.38 -10.44
C LEU A 259 7.14 26.68 -11.87
N GLY A 260 7.26 25.71 -12.80
CA GLY A 260 6.93 25.89 -14.22
C GLY A 260 5.43 25.78 -14.58
N ARG A 261 4.60 25.18 -13.69
CA ARG A 261 3.16 25.00 -13.93
C ARG A 261 2.33 25.63 -12.82
N ARG A 262 1.56 26.67 -13.16
CA ARG A 262 0.75 27.49 -12.24
C ARG A 262 -0.38 26.76 -11.49
N ARG A 263 -0.58 25.45 -11.65
CA ARG A 263 -1.67 24.65 -11.02
C ARG A 263 -1.17 23.28 -10.60
N THR A 264 -0.25 23.23 -9.65
CA THR A 264 0.17 21.97 -9.06
C THR A 264 -0.18 21.93 -7.58
N THR A 265 -0.43 20.73 -7.06
CA THR A 265 -0.64 20.47 -5.61
C THR A 265 0.56 20.96 -4.79
N GLY A 266 1.77 20.99 -5.37
CA GLY A 266 2.98 21.57 -4.76
C GLY A 266 2.84 23.05 -4.42
N VAL A 267 2.19 23.86 -5.28
CA VAL A 267 1.89 25.27 -4.99
C VAL A 267 0.94 25.39 -3.79
N LEU A 268 -0.08 24.53 -3.74
CA LEU A 268 -1.01 24.47 -2.61
C LEU A 268 -0.28 24.15 -1.30
N LYS A 269 0.69 23.22 -1.30
CA LYS A 269 1.51 22.91 -0.12
C LYS A 269 2.39 24.10 0.28
N LEU A 270 3.08 24.71 -0.69
CA LEU A 270 4.03 25.78 -0.44
C LEU A 270 3.41 27.00 0.23
N PHE A 271 2.20 27.38 -0.16
CA PHE A 271 1.48 28.54 0.38
C PHE A 271 0.38 28.18 1.36
N GLY A 272 -0.34 27.07 1.14
CA GLY A 272 -1.47 26.65 1.96
C GLY A 272 -1.06 26.22 3.36
N ILE A 273 0.02 25.44 3.50
CA ILE A 273 0.45 24.96 4.83
C ILE A 273 0.94 26.12 5.72
N PRO A 274 1.82 27.05 5.25
CA PRO A 274 2.17 28.24 6.02
C PRO A 274 0.96 29.14 6.34
N LEU A 275 0.03 29.29 5.39
CA LEU A 275 -1.19 30.07 5.61
C LEU A 275 -2.05 29.48 6.76
N VAL A 276 -2.22 28.17 6.79
CA VAL A 276 -2.89 27.48 7.91
C VAL A 276 -2.18 27.77 9.23
N GLY A 277 -0.84 27.69 9.25
CA GLY A 277 -0.01 28.02 10.41
C GLY A 277 -0.19 29.47 10.87
N PHE A 278 -0.27 30.41 9.92
CA PHE A 278 -0.57 31.80 10.22
C PHE A 278 -1.97 32.00 10.82
N LEU A 279 -2.98 31.43 10.18
CA LEU A 279 -4.38 31.55 10.63
C LEU A 279 -4.59 30.95 12.02
N ALA A 280 -3.96 29.83 12.32
CA ALA A 280 -4.04 29.16 13.61
C ALA A 280 -3.33 29.93 14.73
N THR A 281 -2.20 30.56 14.44
CA THR A 281 -1.35 31.18 15.47
C THR A 281 -1.40 32.70 15.47
N ARG A 282 -1.91 33.33 14.39
CA ARG A 282 -1.88 34.77 14.12
C ARG A 282 -0.46 35.36 14.18
N ARG A 283 0.55 34.55 13.83
CA ARG A 283 1.98 34.95 13.89
C ARG A 283 2.72 34.47 12.63
N VAL A 284 3.58 35.34 12.10
CA VAL A 284 4.48 34.98 10.99
C VAL A 284 5.41 33.83 11.39
N SER A 285 5.93 33.83 12.63
CA SER A 285 6.74 32.71 13.14
C SER A 285 5.97 31.39 13.18
N GLY A 286 4.66 31.43 13.36
CA GLY A 286 3.80 30.23 13.28
C GLY A 286 3.65 29.71 11.86
N ALA A 287 3.45 30.59 10.88
CA ALA A 287 3.45 30.23 9.47
C ALA A 287 4.74 29.52 9.07
N LEU A 288 5.88 30.09 9.44
CA LEU A 288 7.20 29.56 9.10
C LEU A 288 7.48 28.21 9.81
N LEU A 289 7.18 28.12 11.12
CA LEU A 289 7.41 26.88 11.87
C LEU A 289 6.54 25.73 11.33
N VAL A 290 5.27 25.98 11.05
CA VAL A 290 4.37 24.95 10.52
C VAL A 290 4.80 24.54 9.11
N GLY A 291 5.07 25.51 8.23
CA GLY A 291 5.51 25.24 6.85
C GLY A 291 6.83 24.48 6.77
N LEU A 292 7.84 24.95 7.49
CA LEU A 292 9.18 24.35 7.46
C LEU A 292 9.21 22.98 8.16
N ALA A 293 8.50 22.79 9.29
CA ALA A 293 8.44 21.50 9.95
C ALA A 293 7.68 20.46 9.11
N ALA A 294 6.60 20.87 8.43
CA ALA A 294 5.88 20.01 7.49
C ALA A 294 6.80 19.60 6.33
N ASN A 295 7.47 20.56 5.71
CA ASN A 295 8.38 20.28 4.60
C ASN A 295 9.56 19.39 5.03
N PHE A 296 10.15 19.63 6.20
CA PHE A 296 11.26 18.84 6.74
C PHE A 296 10.87 17.37 6.93
N LEU A 297 9.72 17.09 7.58
CA LEU A 297 9.27 15.73 7.78
C LEU A 297 8.88 15.05 6.44
N ASN A 298 8.33 15.82 5.51
CA ASN A 298 8.03 15.32 4.17
C ASN A 298 9.29 14.94 3.38
N GLN A 299 10.35 15.72 3.47
CA GLN A 299 11.65 15.38 2.87
C GLN A 299 12.27 14.10 3.48
N LEU A 300 11.96 13.79 4.74
CA LEU A 300 12.42 12.58 5.41
C LEU A 300 11.53 11.34 5.09
N ASP A 301 10.29 11.52 4.62
CA ASP A 301 9.35 10.42 4.35
C ASP A 301 9.69 9.67 3.04
N THR A 302 10.96 9.30 2.89
CA THR A 302 11.48 8.57 1.73
C THR A 302 11.79 7.10 2.02
N ARG A 303 11.82 6.73 3.29
CA ARG A 303 12.06 5.37 3.78
C ARG A 303 11.17 5.08 4.99
N PRO A 304 10.76 3.81 5.21
CA PRO A 304 9.87 3.44 6.31
C PRO A 304 10.38 3.91 7.67
N GLY A 305 9.53 4.54 8.46
CA GLY A 305 9.78 5.00 9.82
C GLY A 305 10.69 6.22 9.97
N ARG A 306 11.32 6.73 8.90
CA ARG A 306 12.31 7.84 9.00
C ARG A 306 11.66 9.11 9.50
N ALA A 307 10.57 9.56 8.88
CA ALA A 307 9.83 10.75 9.30
C ALA A 307 9.22 10.60 10.71
N LEU A 308 8.70 9.43 11.05
CA LEU A 308 8.15 9.13 12.38
C LEU A 308 9.21 9.16 13.46
N LYS A 309 10.40 8.62 13.23
CA LYS A 309 11.54 8.69 14.17
C LYS A 309 12.01 10.11 14.38
N ALA A 310 12.16 10.89 13.31
CA ALA A 310 12.52 12.30 13.39
C ALA A 310 11.48 13.10 14.19
N TYR A 311 10.20 12.84 13.96
CA TYR A 311 9.12 13.41 14.75
C TYR A 311 9.23 13.05 16.24
N LEU A 312 9.40 11.76 16.56
CA LEU A 312 9.49 11.29 17.95
C LEU A 312 10.68 11.88 18.71
N VAL A 313 11.80 12.10 18.02
CA VAL A 313 12.97 12.80 18.58
C VAL A 313 12.67 14.28 18.82
N ALA A 314 12.02 14.96 17.89
CA ALA A 314 11.73 16.39 17.98
C ALA A 314 10.55 16.73 18.90
N ALA A 315 9.57 15.84 19.05
CA ALA A 315 8.33 16.08 19.77
C ALA A 315 8.50 16.54 21.23
N PRO A 316 9.40 15.95 22.06
CA PRO A 316 9.62 16.41 23.44
C PRO A 316 10.13 17.86 23.51
N PHE A 317 10.99 18.25 22.59
CA PHE A 317 11.56 19.61 22.54
C PHE A 317 10.51 20.63 22.09
N ALA A 318 9.66 20.27 21.18
CA ALA A 318 8.55 21.08 20.68
C ALA A 318 7.33 21.09 21.63
N GLY A 319 7.24 20.15 22.57
CA GLY A 319 6.04 19.91 23.37
C GLY A 319 4.89 19.29 22.57
N ALA A 320 5.21 18.59 21.48
CA ALA A 320 4.23 17.96 20.63
C ALA A 320 3.82 16.56 21.14
N PRO A 321 2.58 16.13 20.89
CA PRO A 321 2.08 14.84 21.39
C PRO A 321 2.62 13.67 20.57
N ALA A 322 3.25 12.68 21.22
CA ALA A 322 3.85 11.52 20.55
C ALA A 322 2.84 10.42 20.10
N GLY A 323 1.62 10.39 20.69
CA GLY A 323 0.72 9.24 20.58
C GLY A 323 0.40 8.77 19.16
N VAL A 324 0.14 9.70 18.23
CA VAL A 324 -0.17 9.35 16.83
C VAL A 324 1.04 8.70 16.15
N ALA A 325 2.23 9.26 16.35
CA ALA A 325 3.45 8.70 15.75
C ALA A 325 3.77 7.30 16.31
N VAL A 326 3.55 7.09 17.61
CA VAL A 326 3.71 5.77 18.26
C VAL A 326 2.73 4.74 17.67
N ILE A 327 1.48 5.13 17.41
CA ILE A 327 0.46 4.24 16.84
C ILE A 327 0.79 3.90 15.38
N LEU A 328 1.26 4.86 14.59
CA LEU A 328 1.56 4.67 13.16
C LEU A 328 2.90 3.95 12.92
N ALA A 329 3.86 4.09 13.82
CA ALA A 329 5.21 3.56 13.64
C ALA A 329 5.28 2.05 13.35
N PRO A 330 4.54 1.14 14.02
CA PRO A 330 4.59 -0.28 13.71
C PRO A 330 4.11 -0.63 12.30
N TYR A 331 3.15 0.12 11.76
CA TYR A 331 2.60 -0.11 10.42
C TYR A 331 3.56 0.37 9.33
N ASP A 332 4.14 1.55 9.52
CA ASP A 332 5.06 2.15 8.56
C ASP A 332 6.42 1.42 8.57
N LEU A 333 6.98 1.12 9.74
CA LEU A 333 8.24 0.37 9.89
C LEU A 333 8.18 -1.04 9.27
N ARG A 334 7.02 -1.68 9.30
CA ARG A 334 6.80 -3.01 8.71
C ARG A 334 6.32 -2.96 7.27
N GLU A 335 6.24 -1.78 6.68
CA GLU A 335 5.71 -1.57 5.32
C GLU A 335 4.30 -2.19 5.13
N MET A 336 3.48 -2.15 6.16
CA MET A 336 2.06 -2.53 6.09
C MET A 336 1.19 -1.38 5.60
N ALA A 337 1.64 -0.14 5.83
CA ALA A 337 1.02 1.10 5.39
C ALA A 337 2.10 2.18 5.25
N MET A 338 1.76 3.31 4.65
CA MET A 338 2.64 4.46 4.50
C MET A 338 2.09 5.67 5.22
N LEU A 339 3.00 6.51 5.73
CA LEU A 339 2.68 7.81 6.29
C LEU A 339 2.14 8.75 5.20
N GLY A 340 2.87 8.87 4.10
CA GLY A 340 2.57 9.73 2.96
C GLY A 340 2.63 11.22 3.30
N ASP A 341 2.40 12.05 2.30
CA ASP A 341 2.42 13.50 2.41
C ASP A 341 1.40 14.01 3.43
N ALA A 342 0.21 13.40 3.48
CA ALA A 342 -0.81 13.74 4.47
C ALA A 342 -0.30 13.60 5.90
N GLY A 343 0.35 12.48 6.20
CA GLY A 343 0.83 12.19 7.56
C GLY A 343 2.09 12.97 7.92
N ALA A 344 3.06 13.03 7.02
CA ALA A 344 4.30 13.76 7.24
C ALA A 344 4.03 15.26 7.50
N ASN A 345 3.18 15.88 6.66
CA ASN A 345 2.78 17.27 6.82
C ASN A 345 1.96 17.50 8.10
N ALA A 346 1.03 16.59 8.46
CA ALA A 346 0.25 16.70 9.69
C ALA A 346 1.14 16.63 10.96
N LEU A 347 2.09 15.70 10.99
CA LEU A 347 3.07 15.59 12.08
C LEU A 347 3.94 16.84 12.16
N GLY A 348 4.39 17.36 11.01
CA GLY A 348 5.13 18.63 10.95
C GLY A 348 4.32 19.82 11.45
N ALA A 349 3.02 19.88 11.10
CA ALA A 349 2.13 20.91 11.64
C ALA A 349 1.96 20.80 13.17
N MET A 350 1.87 19.59 13.71
CA MET A 350 1.84 19.38 15.16
C MET A 350 3.13 19.88 15.83
N LEU A 351 4.31 19.60 15.26
CA LEU A 351 5.58 20.13 15.74
C LEU A 351 5.60 21.66 15.71
N GLY A 352 5.25 22.24 14.56
CA GLY A 352 5.25 23.69 14.35
C GLY A 352 4.32 24.42 15.32
N LEU A 353 3.06 24.01 15.43
CA LEU A 353 2.05 24.60 16.32
C LEU A 353 2.46 24.47 17.78
N SER A 354 2.93 23.30 18.21
CA SER A 354 3.40 23.09 19.59
C SER A 354 4.65 23.94 19.91
N SER A 355 5.57 24.09 18.96
CA SER A 355 6.74 24.96 19.10
C SER A 355 6.35 26.43 19.29
N VAL A 356 5.31 26.92 18.64
CA VAL A 356 4.82 28.29 18.84
C VAL A 356 4.36 28.52 20.28
N SER A 357 3.73 27.52 20.88
CA SER A 357 3.21 27.61 22.26
C SER A 357 4.32 27.45 23.30
N LYS A 358 5.30 26.55 23.06
CA LYS A 358 6.33 26.19 24.02
C LYS A 358 7.57 27.08 23.98
N LEU A 359 8.01 27.50 22.80
CA LEU A 359 9.26 28.21 22.64
C LEU A 359 9.11 29.73 22.89
N THR A 360 10.14 30.34 23.45
CA THR A 360 10.26 31.80 23.52
C THR A 360 10.41 32.43 22.13
N GLY A 361 10.29 33.74 22.00
CA GLY A 361 10.47 34.45 20.73
C GLY A 361 11.83 34.15 20.07
N ARG A 362 12.93 34.17 20.85
CA ARG A 362 14.28 33.82 20.35
C ARG A 362 14.37 32.36 19.97
N GLY A 363 13.80 31.44 20.79
CA GLY A 363 13.76 30.01 20.50
C GLY A 363 13.00 29.67 19.22
N ARG A 364 11.90 30.38 18.93
CA ARG A 364 11.16 30.22 17.67
C ARG A 364 11.99 30.57 16.43
N TRP A 365 12.69 31.73 16.51
CA TRP A 365 13.55 32.12 15.38
C TRP A 365 14.77 31.21 15.21
N ALA A 366 15.35 30.70 16.29
CA ALA A 366 16.41 29.69 16.22
C ALA A 366 15.90 28.39 15.58
N ALA A 367 14.70 27.91 15.95
CA ALA A 367 14.07 26.73 15.34
C ALA A 367 13.74 26.95 13.86
N ILE A 368 13.26 28.14 13.47
CA ILE A 368 13.02 28.51 12.07
C ILE A 368 14.35 28.48 11.29
N GLY A 369 15.41 29.05 11.82
CA GLY A 369 16.72 29.03 11.17
C GLY A 369 17.28 27.63 11.00
N ALA A 370 17.16 26.76 12.00
CA ALA A 370 17.55 25.35 11.91
C ALA A 370 16.74 24.58 10.87
N LEU A 371 15.40 24.70 10.87
CA LEU A 371 14.53 24.03 9.90
C LEU A 371 14.78 24.56 8.47
N ALA A 372 14.98 25.87 8.30
CA ALA A 372 15.32 26.44 7.00
C ALA A 372 16.66 25.90 6.48
N GLY A 373 17.68 25.83 7.34
CA GLY A 373 18.97 25.23 7.00
C GLY A 373 18.84 23.76 6.60
N LEU A 374 18.08 22.96 7.34
CA LEU A 374 17.81 21.56 7.01
C LEU A 374 17.02 21.41 5.69
N THR A 375 16.04 22.29 5.46
CA THR A 375 15.28 22.31 4.19
C THR A 375 16.22 22.61 3.00
N LEU A 376 17.05 23.65 3.10
CA LEU A 376 18.01 23.99 2.04
C LEU A 376 19.05 22.87 1.82
N LEU A 377 19.51 22.24 2.90
CA LEU A 377 20.39 21.08 2.80
C LEU A 377 19.71 19.93 2.07
N GLY A 378 18.43 19.67 2.35
CA GLY A 378 17.64 18.62 1.69
C GLY A 378 17.39 18.91 0.20
N GLU A 379 17.29 20.17 -0.21
CA GLU A 379 17.14 20.57 -1.62
C GLU A 379 18.46 20.51 -2.40
N THR A 380 19.60 20.71 -1.72
CA THR A 380 20.93 20.71 -2.36
C THR A 380 21.61 19.34 -2.30
N ARG A 381 21.38 18.59 -1.22
CA ARG A 381 21.89 17.24 -0.98
C ARG A 381 20.77 16.43 -0.36
N SER A 382 20.49 15.24 -0.89
CA SER A 382 19.47 14.37 -0.30
C SER A 382 19.73 14.12 1.19
N LEU A 383 18.79 14.52 2.07
CA LEU A 383 18.87 14.18 3.51
C LEU A 383 18.94 12.66 3.71
N GLY A 384 18.29 11.90 2.82
CA GLY A 384 18.37 10.45 2.81
C GLY A 384 19.79 9.93 2.61
N GLU A 385 20.53 10.47 1.63
CA GLU A 385 21.94 10.11 1.41
C GLU A 385 22.84 10.47 2.59
N LEU A 386 22.61 11.62 3.20
CA LEU A 386 23.37 12.04 4.37
C LEU A 386 23.19 11.07 5.54
N ILE A 387 21.94 10.65 5.78
CA ILE A 387 21.61 9.66 6.81
C ILE A 387 22.28 8.32 6.50
N GLU A 388 22.19 7.86 5.25
CA GLU A 388 22.75 6.56 4.83
C GLU A 388 24.29 6.54 4.87
N ARG A 389 24.95 7.68 4.64
CA ARG A 389 26.42 7.80 4.70
C ARG A 389 26.97 7.99 6.13
N THR A 390 26.14 8.41 7.09
CA THR A 390 26.56 8.64 8.47
C THR A 390 26.25 7.41 9.32
N PRO A 391 27.26 6.65 9.84
CA PRO A 391 27.03 5.35 10.49
C PRO A 391 25.98 5.38 11.61
N VAL A 392 26.10 6.34 12.55
CA VAL A 392 25.17 6.46 13.69
C VAL A 392 23.74 6.77 13.22
N LEU A 393 23.59 7.67 12.24
CA LEU A 393 22.26 7.99 11.70
C LEU A 393 21.67 6.82 10.92
N ARG A 394 22.49 6.06 10.18
CA ARG A 394 22.09 4.88 9.45
C ARG A 394 21.59 3.77 10.39
N GLU A 395 22.29 3.50 11.47
CA GLU A 395 21.88 2.52 12.47
C GLU A 395 20.54 2.92 13.11
N PHE A 396 20.40 4.16 13.52
CA PHE A 396 19.13 4.67 14.03
C PHE A 396 18.01 4.60 12.98
N ASP A 397 18.31 4.93 11.73
CA ASP A 397 17.36 4.91 10.62
C ASP A 397 16.86 3.50 10.31
N THR A 398 17.71 2.48 10.40
CA THR A 398 17.34 1.07 10.13
C THR A 398 16.65 0.39 11.30
N LEU A 399 16.74 0.96 12.52
CA LEU A 399 16.17 0.36 13.72
C LEU A 399 14.66 0.07 13.55
N GLY A 400 14.26 -1.18 13.78
CA GLY A 400 12.86 -1.62 13.72
C GLY A 400 12.27 -1.80 12.32
N ARG A 401 13.05 -1.56 11.24
CA ARG A 401 12.65 -1.93 9.88
C ARG A 401 12.74 -3.44 9.68
N GLN A 402 11.87 -3.96 8.84
CA GLN A 402 11.99 -5.35 8.40
C GLN A 402 13.13 -5.49 7.37
N PRO A 403 14.03 -6.49 7.54
CA PRO A 403 14.99 -6.84 6.51
C PRO A 403 14.27 -7.35 5.26
N TRP A 404 14.95 -7.25 4.13
CA TRP A 404 14.57 -7.84 2.84
C TRP A 404 15.46 -9.01 2.56
#